data_b95cf95abcb1af217bd0953d0c445a2b
#
_entry.id   b95cf95abcb1af217bd0953d0c445a2b
#
_cell.length_a   1.000
_cell.length_b   1.000
_cell.length_c   1.000
_cell.angle_alpha   90.00
_cell.angle_beta   90.00
_cell.angle_gamma   90.00
#
_symmetry.space_group_name_H-M   'P 1'
#
loop_
_entity.id
_entity.type
_entity.pdbx_description
1 polymer ?
#
loop_
_entity_poly.entity_id
_entity_poly.type
_entity_poly.pdbx_seq_one_letter_code
_entity_poly.pdbx_strand_id
1 'polypeptide(L)'
;MSASGRTPSGWDGPSAISTELPAWRFGPISETDFEPLLALRIEEMREHLERVFRFKPSRARRIFRAHFDEPGMRLILVGDERIGCVGFRSEPECLKIDSFYLERRFHNGGLGTSILKALLAEAGALAKPVRLEVLTGSKADRFYLRHGFIKLREDAIEAEYERPLRNSGS
;
A
#
# COMPACT_ATOMS: atom_id res chain seq x y z
N MET A 1 -63.80 2.85 -16.89
CA MET A 1 -62.66 2.82 -17.84
C MET A 1 -61.40 3.17 -17.13
N SER A 2 -60.70 2.19 -16.71
CA SER A 2 -59.45 2.34 -15.96
C SER A 2 -58.28 2.27 -16.94
N ALA A 3 -57.63 3.38 -17.14
CA ALA A 3 -56.35 3.41 -17.83
C ALA A 3 -55.27 3.01 -16.82
N SER A 4 -54.84 1.78 -16.88
CA SER A 4 -53.67 1.32 -16.13
C SER A 4 -52.44 1.87 -16.80
N GLY A 5 -51.96 3.01 -16.33
CA GLY A 5 -50.68 3.53 -16.69
C GLY A 5 -49.58 2.64 -16.09
N ARG A 6 -49.03 1.76 -16.89
CA ARG A 6 -47.77 1.12 -16.55
C ARG A 6 -46.68 2.14 -16.74
N THR A 7 -46.14 2.63 -15.65
CA THR A 7 -44.85 3.27 -15.67
C THR A 7 -43.82 2.26 -16.17
N PRO A 8 -43.01 2.60 -17.15
CA PRO A 8 -41.91 1.71 -17.52
C PRO A 8 -40.94 1.67 -16.38
N SER A 9 -40.96 0.56 -15.62
CA SER A 9 -39.92 0.23 -14.68
C SER A 9 -38.74 -0.25 -15.50
N GLY A 10 -37.96 0.65 -16.00
CA GLY A 10 -36.82 0.35 -16.84
C GLY A 10 -35.64 1.28 -16.61
N TRP A 11 -35.72 2.04 -15.54
CA TRP A 11 -34.54 2.76 -15.08
C TRP A 11 -33.84 1.92 -14.01
N ASP A 12 -33.05 0.97 -14.45
CA ASP A 12 -31.96 0.49 -13.63
C ASP A 12 -31.02 1.66 -13.51
N GLY A 13 -31.16 2.40 -12.44
CA GLY A 13 -30.22 3.43 -12.07
C GLY A 13 -28.81 2.89 -12.22
N PRO A 14 -27.77 3.73 -12.31
CA PRO A 14 -26.42 3.26 -12.50
C PRO A 14 -26.21 2.12 -11.54
N SER A 15 -25.91 0.93 -12.09
CA SER A 15 -25.61 -0.28 -11.35
C SER A 15 -24.84 0.16 -10.13
N ALA A 16 -25.39 -0.07 -8.95
CA ALA A 16 -24.74 0.32 -7.73
C ALA A 16 -23.27 -0.05 -7.92
N ILE A 17 -22.41 0.96 -8.04
CA ILE A 17 -20.99 0.74 -8.14
C ILE A 17 -20.70 -0.16 -6.97
N SER A 18 -20.40 -1.41 -7.26
CA SER A 18 -20.11 -2.38 -6.23
C SER A 18 -19.06 -1.76 -5.33
N THR A 19 -19.43 -1.36 -4.13
CA THR A 19 -18.50 -0.84 -3.11
C THR A 19 -17.61 -1.96 -2.58
N GLU A 20 -17.75 -3.17 -3.14
CA GLU A 20 -16.89 -4.29 -2.81
C GLU A 20 -15.51 -4.06 -3.39
N LEU A 21 -14.51 -4.20 -2.54
CA LEU A 21 -13.11 -4.19 -2.95
C LEU A 21 -12.87 -5.39 -3.87
N PRO A 22 -12.05 -5.22 -4.91
CA PRO A 22 -11.63 -6.36 -5.70
C PRO A 22 -10.92 -7.37 -4.80
N ALA A 23 -11.14 -8.65 -5.05
CA ALA A 23 -10.42 -9.71 -4.36
C ALA A 23 -8.93 -9.61 -4.72
N TRP A 24 -8.10 -9.46 -3.72
CA TRP A 24 -6.67 -9.34 -3.89
C TRP A 24 -5.94 -10.46 -3.13
N ARG A 25 -4.71 -10.75 -3.51
CA ARG A 25 -3.84 -11.71 -2.82
C ARG A 25 -2.39 -11.31 -2.95
N PHE A 26 -1.56 -11.81 -2.04
CA PHE A 26 -0.12 -11.75 -2.21
C PHE A 26 0.35 -12.86 -3.14
N GLY A 27 1.41 -12.59 -3.89
CA GLY A 27 2.05 -13.56 -4.75
C GLY A 27 3.57 -13.50 -4.62
N PRO A 28 4.25 -14.55 -5.10
CA PRO A 28 5.71 -14.58 -5.07
C PRO A 28 6.28 -13.58 -6.09
N ILE A 29 7.38 -12.94 -5.70
CA ILE A 29 8.11 -12.02 -6.57
C ILE A 29 9.04 -12.83 -7.50
N SER A 30 9.23 -12.34 -8.71
CA SER A 30 10.21 -12.88 -9.65
C SER A 30 10.98 -11.76 -10.35
N GLU A 31 12.09 -12.08 -10.95
CA GLU A 31 12.95 -11.08 -11.64
C GLU A 31 12.18 -10.31 -12.72
N THR A 32 11.22 -10.93 -13.37
CA THR A 32 10.39 -10.28 -14.41
C THR A 32 9.50 -9.16 -13.83
N ASP A 33 9.31 -9.12 -12.52
CA ASP A 33 8.52 -8.09 -11.85
C ASP A 33 9.33 -6.82 -11.57
N PHE A 34 10.66 -6.90 -11.64
CA PHE A 34 11.53 -5.80 -11.23
C PHE A 34 11.28 -4.50 -12.02
N GLU A 35 11.36 -4.55 -13.34
CA GLU A 35 11.19 -3.34 -14.17
C GLU A 35 9.82 -2.71 -14.05
N PRO A 36 8.71 -3.47 -14.11
CA PRO A 36 7.39 -2.87 -13.91
C PRO A 36 7.20 -2.26 -12.52
N LEU A 37 7.72 -2.89 -11.48
CA LEU A 37 7.62 -2.37 -10.11
C LEU A 37 8.53 -1.16 -9.88
N LEU A 38 9.70 -1.15 -10.49
CA LEU A 38 10.57 0.05 -10.48
C LEU A 38 9.86 1.24 -11.13
N ALA A 39 9.22 1.02 -12.27
CA ALA A 39 8.44 2.07 -12.94
C ALA A 39 7.32 2.59 -12.05
N LEU A 40 6.60 1.72 -11.36
CA LEU A 40 5.55 2.08 -10.42
C LEU A 40 6.09 2.92 -9.25
N ARG A 41 7.21 2.49 -8.66
CA ARG A 41 7.87 3.24 -7.59
C ARG A 41 8.27 4.64 -8.05
N ILE A 42 8.87 4.75 -9.22
CA ILE A 42 9.30 6.04 -9.78
C ILE A 42 8.10 6.95 -9.98
N GLU A 43 7.01 6.43 -10.53
CA GLU A 43 5.78 7.20 -10.74
C GLU A 43 5.22 7.74 -9.41
N GLU A 44 5.14 6.87 -8.39
CA GLU A 44 4.60 7.24 -7.08
C GLU A 44 5.49 8.23 -6.31
N MET A 45 6.78 8.15 -6.49
CA MET A 45 7.75 8.96 -5.74
C MET A 45 8.27 10.18 -6.49
N ARG A 46 8.08 10.26 -7.80
CA ARG A 46 8.68 11.29 -8.65
C ARG A 46 8.43 12.71 -8.15
N GLU A 47 7.18 13.07 -7.95
CA GLU A 47 6.79 14.42 -7.53
C GLU A 47 7.48 14.82 -6.22
N HIS A 48 7.59 13.89 -5.30
CA HIS A 48 8.20 14.13 -4.02
C HIS A 48 9.73 14.20 -4.13
N LEU A 49 10.34 13.29 -4.86
CA LEU A 49 11.78 13.24 -5.08
C LEU A 49 12.28 14.49 -5.84
N GLU A 50 11.49 15.01 -6.76
CA GLU A 50 11.82 16.25 -7.49
C GLU A 50 11.83 17.48 -6.57
N ARG A 51 11.01 17.49 -5.51
CA ARG A 51 10.99 18.60 -4.53
C ARG A 51 12.18 18.59 -3.58
N VAL A 52 12.61 17.41 -3.17
CA VAL A 52 13.59 17.24 -2.08
C VAL A 52 14.98 16.97 -2.63
N PHE A 53 15.08 16.31 -3.76
CA PHE A 53 16.33 15.91 -4.40
C PHE A 53 16.26 16.11 -5.90
N ARG A 54 17.43 16.28 -6.51
CA ARG A 54 17.55 16.05 -7.96
C ARG A 54 17.27 14.56 -8.20
N PHE A 55 16.14 14.27 -8.81
CA PHE A 55 15.79 12.92 -9.18
C PHE A 55 16.85 12.34 -10.14
N LYS A 56 17.45 11.24 -9.73
CA LYS A 56 18.40 10.47 -10.57
C LYS A 56 17.83 9.07 -10.78
N PRO A 57 17.40 8.71 -11.99
CA PRO A 57 16.86 7.38 -12.29
C PRO A 57 17.79 6.24 -11.89
N SER A 58 19.09 6.38 -12.08
CA SER A 58 20.08 5.37 -11.70
C SER A 58 20.15 5.11 -10.20
N ARG A 59 19.99 6.16 -9.41
CA ARG A 59 19.96 6.06 -7.94
C ARG A 59 18.66 5.37 -7.47
N ALA A 60 17.53 5.76 -8.04
CA ALA A 60 16.24 5.14 -7.73
C ALA A 60 16.26 3.63 -8.05
N ARG A 61 16.83 3.26 -9.19
CA ARG A 61 17.00 1.88 -9.60
C ARG A 61 17.87 1.09 -8.62
N ARG A 62 19.00 1.65 -8.21
CA ARG A 62 19.92 1.00 -7.27
C ARG A 62 19.28 0.78 -5.91
N ILE A 63 18.59 1.78 -5.38
CA ILE A 63 17.91 1.69 -4.09
C ILE A 63 16.81 0.62 -4.16
N PHE A 64 15.99 0.66 -5.19
CA PHE A 64 14.91 -0.32 -5.33
C PHE A 64 15.46 -1.74 -5.56
N ARG A 65 16.56 -1.89 -6.29
CA ARG A 65 17.20 -3.19 -6.48
C ARG A 65 17.59 -3.82 -5.15
N ALA A 66 18.17 -3.04 -4.25
CA ALA A 66 18.52 -3.51 -2.92
C ALA A 66 17.29 -4.01 -2.14
N HIS A 67 16.20 -3.24 -2.15
CA HIS A 67 14.95 -3.65 -1.49
C HIS A 67 14.32 -4.89 -2.15
N PHE A 68 14.34 -4.94 -3.47
CA PHE A 68 13.75 -6.04 -4.25
C PHE A 68 14.46 -7.38 -3.98
N ASP A 69 15.77 -7.35 -3.84
CA ASP A 69 16.59 -8.54 -3.62
C ASP A 69 16.55 -9.05 -2.17
N GLU A 70 16.10 -8.23 -1.22
CA GLU A 70 15.95 -8.67 0.16
C GLU A 70 14.73 -9.59 0.34
N PRO A 71 14.81 -10.59 1.25
CA PRO A 71 13.64 -11.43 1.58
C PRO A 71 12.46 -10.60 2.06
N GLY A 72 11.24 -11.03 1.74
CA GLY A 72 10.01 -10.40 2.22
C GLY A 72 9.28 -9.54 1.22
N MET A 73 9.81 -9.34 0.02
CA MET A 73 9.09 -8.66 -1.04
C MET A 73 7.96 -9.55 -1.57
N ARG A 74 6.77 -8.99 -1.69
CA ARG A 74 5.57 -9.70 -2.19
C ARG A 74 4.92 -8.91 -3.30
N LEU A 75 4.39 -9.62 -4.31
CA LEU A 75 3.45 -9.04 -5.26
C LEU A 75 2.09 -8.85 -4.60
N ILE A 76 1.37 -7.85 -5.09
CA ILE A 76 -0.06 -7.68 -4.82
C ILE A 76 -0.77 -7.90 -6.14
N LEU A 77 -1.69 -8.86 -6.15
CA LEU A 77 -2.39 -9.33 -7.33
C LEU A 77 -3.90 -9.16 -7.18
N VAL A 78 -4.55 -8.76 -8.26
CA VAL A 78 -6.01 -8.84 -8.42
C VAL A 78 -6.25 -9.76 -9.61
N GLY A 79 -6.83 -10.94 -9.36
CA GLY A 79 -6.81 -12.01 -10.35
C GLY A 79 -5.36 -12.41 -10.64
N ASP A 80 -4.99 -12.45 -11.90
CA ASP A 80 -3.61 -12.72 -12.33
C ASP A 80 -2.82 -11.43 -12.65
N GLU A 81 -3.43 -10.28 -12.39
CA GLU A 81 -2.83 -8.99 -12.69
C GLU A 81 -2.02 -8.46 -11.51
N ARG A 82 -0.76 -8.12 -11.77
CA ARG A 82 0.10 -7.42 -10.83
C ARG A 82 -0.37 -5.96 -10.70
N ILE A 83 -0.73 -5.55 -9.50
CA ILE A 83 -1.20 -4.19 -9.23
C ILE A 83 -0.28 -3.42 -8.29
N GLY A 84 0.69 -4.08 -7.72
CA GLY A 84 1.63 -3.45 -6.80
C GLY A 84 2.53 -4.44 -6.10
N CYS A 85 3.20 -3.95 -5.08
CA CYS A 85 4.09 -4.74 -4.24
C CYS A 85 4.14 -4.20 -2.82
N VAL A 86 4.68 -4.99 -1.92
CA VAL A 86 5.03 -4.59 -0.57
C VAL A 86 6.18 -5.44 -0.05
N GLY A 87 7.14 -4.78 0.59
CA GLY A 87 8.15 -5.47 1.39
C GLY A 87 7.64 -5.61 2.83
N PHE A 88 7.61 -6.82 3.34
CA PHE A 88 7.21 -7.11 4.72
C PHE A 88 8.26 -8.03 5.34
N ARG A 89 9.13 -7.43 6.14
CA ARG A 89 10.39 -8.05 6.59
C ARG A 89 10.37 -8.28 8.08
N SER A 90 10.85 -9.45 8.50
CA SER A 90 11.02 -9.74 9.93
C SER A 90 12.40 -9.29 10.39
N GLU A 91 12.41 -8.40 11.35
CA GLU A 91 13.59 -7.97 12.09
C GLU A 91 13.52 -8.52 13.53
N PRO A 92 14.61 -8.51 14.30
CA PRO A 92 14.57 -9.06 15.66
C PRO A 92 13.49 -8.45 16.56
N GLU A 93 13.27 -7.16 16.48
CA GLU A 93 12.36 -6.42 17.37
C GLU A 93 11.05 -5.97 16.73
N CYS A 94 10.94 -6.03 15.42
CA CYS A 94 9.77 -5.53 14.72
C CYS A 94 9.55 -6.23 13.39
N LEU A 95 8.41 -5.95 12.77
CA LEU A 95 8.19 -6.21 11.36
C LEU A 95 8.28 -4.87 10.64
N LYS A 96 9.03 -4.84 9.56
CA LYS A 96 9.22 -3.62 8.78
C LYS A 96 8.44 -3.69 7.48
N ILE A 97 7.65 -2.64 7.21
CA ILE A 97 7.01 -2.43 5.91
C ILE A 97 7.88 -1.48 5.10
N ASP A 98 8.21 -1.86 3.89
CA ASP A 98 8.83 -0.99 2.90
C ASP A 98 8.25 -1.21 1.52
N SER A 99 8.57 -0.31 0.59
CA SER A 99 8.21 -0.47 -0.83
C SER A 99 6.75 -0.84 -1.07
N PHE A 100 5.84 -0.25 -0.30
CA PHE A 100 4.39 -0.46 -0.45
C PHE A 100 3.87 0.47 -1.55
N TYR A 101 3.65 -0.08 -2.74
CA TYR A 101 3.19 0.67 -3.91
C TYR A 101 2.00 -0.03 -4.55
N LEU A 102 0.98 0.75 -4.94
CA LEU A 102 -0.18 0.31 -5.70
C LEU A 102 -0.31 1.19 -6.94
N GLU A 103 -0.73 0.61 -8.05
CA GLU A 103 -1.10 1.39 -9.22
C GLU A 103 -2.17 2.43 -8.86
N ARG A 104 -2.07 3.61 -9.45
CA ARG A 104 -2.92 4.76 -9.12
C ARG A 104 -4.42 4.47 -9.22
N ARG A 105 -4.83 3.64 -10.17
CA ARG A 105 -6.25 3.24 -10.34
C ARG A 105 -6.83 2.51 -9.12
N PHE A 106 -5.99 2.00 -8.24
CA PHE A 106 -6.39 1.33 -7.00
C PHE A 106 -6.26 2.22 -5.76
N HIS A 107 -5.89 3.48 -5.93
CA HIS A 107 -5.83 4.44 -4.84
C HIS A 107 -7.23 4.91 -4.41
N ASN A 108 -7.36 5.32 -3.16
CA ASN A 108 -8.57 5.93 -2.59
C ASN A 108 -9.84 5.06 -2.57
N GLY A 109 -9.72 3.78 -2.89
CA GLY A 109 -10.84 2.83 -2.87
C GLY A 109 -10.88 1.91 -1.65
N GLY A 110 -9.94 2.04 -0.72
CA GLY A 110 -9.86 1.20 0.46
C GLY A 110 -9.02 -0.07 0.29
N LEU A 111 -8.47 -0.31 -0.89
CA LEU A 111 -7.63 -1.49 -1.14
C LEU A 111 -6.34 -1.44 -0.31
N GLY A 112 -5.67 -0.30 -0.26
CA GLY A 112 -4.48 -0.11 0.57
C GLY A 112 -4.75 -0.39 2.05
N THR A 113 -5.90 0.05 2.54
CA THR A 113 -6.35 -0.24 3.91
C THR A 113 -6.55 -1.74 4.14
N SER A 114 -7.19 -2.44 3.19
CA SER A 114 -7.40 -3.89 3.27
C SER A 114 -6.06 -4.65 3.33
N ILE A 115 -5.12 -4.26 2.49
CA ILE A 115 -3.79 -4.88 2.44
C ILE A 115 -3.02 -4.60 3.74
N LEU A 116 -3.02 -3.35 4.20
CA LEU A 116 -2.36 -2.98 5.45
C LEU A 116 -2.93 -3.76 6.63
N LYS A 117 -4.25 -3.90 6.72
CA LYS A 117 -4.90 -4.68 7.79
C LYS A 117 -4.46 -6.15 7.77
N ALA A 118 -4.28 -6.75 6.59
CA ALA A 118 -3.78 -8.11 6.48
C ALA A 118 -2.34 -8.23 7.01
N LEU A 119 -1.47 -7.27 6.68
CA LEU A 119 -0.11 -7.23 7.21
C LEU A 119 -0.09 -7.03 8.73
N LEU A 120 -0.94 -6.16 9.24
CA LEU A 120 -1.06 -5.92 10.69
C LEU A 120 -1.58 -7.15 11.44
N ALA A 121 -2.46 -7.94 10.82
CA ALA A 121 -2.92 -9.21 11.37
C ALA A 121 -1.77 -10.24 11.47
N GLU A 122 -0.92 -10.31 10.43
CA GLU A 122 0.28 -11.16 10.49
C GLU A 122 1.21 -10.72 11.62
N ALA A 123 1.43 -9.41 11.77
CA ALA A 123 2.26 -8.85 12.85
C ALA A 123 1.70 -9.18 14.24
N GLY A 124 0.38 -9.08 14.39
CA GLY A 124 -0.31 -9.43 15.63
C GLY A 124 -0.12 -10.90 16.00
N ALA A 125 -0.19 -11.79 15.03
CA ALA A 125 0.06 -13.22 15.22
C ALA A 125 1.50 -13.52 15.65
N LEU A 126 2.45 -12.69 15.21
CA LEU A 126 3.87 -12.82 15.58
C LEU A 126 4.22 -12.03 16.84
N ALA A 127 3.26 -11.31 17.42
CA ALA A 127 3.45 -10.45 18.60
C ALA A 127 4.60 -9.45 18.43
N LYS A 128 4.66 -8.81 17.26
CA LYS A 128 5.70 -7.80 16.94
C LYS A 128 5.06 -6.46 16.55
N PRO A 129 5.66 -5.33 16.97
CA PRO A 129 5.27 -4.03 16.44
C PRO A 129 5.66 -3.91 14.97
N VAL A 130 5.02 -3.00 14.25
CA VAL A 130 5.31 -2.71 12.85
C VAL A 130 5.96 -1.36 12.72
N ARG A 131 7.06 -1.28 11.99
CA ARG A 131 7.78 -0.03 11.71
C ARG A 131 7.83 0.23 10.21
N LEU A 132 7.88 1.49 9.86
CA LEU A 132 8.06 1.94 8.49
C LEU A 132 8.65 3.35 8.44
N GLU A 133 9.22 3.67 7.28
CA GLU A 133 9.73 4.99 6.97
C GLU A 133 8.98 5.52 5.75
N VAL A 134 8.62 6.79 5.77
CA VAL A 134 8.02 7.50 4.65
C VAL A 134 8.75 8.81 4.41
N LEU A 135 8.69 9.30 3.19
CA LEU A 135 9.25 10.60 2.87
C LEU A 135 8.45 11.70 3.58
N THR A 136 9.15 12.60 4.24
CA THR A 136 8.56 13.72 4.98
C THR A 136 7.64 14.54 4.08
N GLY A 137 6.42 14.81 4.55
CA GLY A 137 5.41 15.56 3.80
C GLY A 137 4.69 14.77 2.73
N SER A 138 4.87 13.45 2.66
CA SER A 138 4.15 12.60 1.72
C SER A 138 2.69 12.37 2.16
N LYS A 139 1.84 12.04 1.20
CA LYS A 139 0.42 11.70 1.47
C LYS A 139 0.26 10.42 2.30
N ALA A 140 1.28 9.58 2.34
CA ALA A 140 1.31 8.35 3.13
C ALA A 140 1.25 8.62 4.65
N ASP A 141 1.72 9.78 5.09
CA ASP A 141 1.69 10.22 6.48
C ASP A 141 0.29 10.07 7.11
N ARG A 142 -0.72 10.64 6.49
CA ARG A 142 -2.12 10.57 6.98
C ARG A 142 -2.66 9.16 6.96
N PHE A 143 -2.30 8.39 5.96
CA PHE A 143 -2.74 6.99 5.82
C PHE A 143 -2.28 6.15 7.01
N TYR A 144 -1.02 6.24 7.37
CA TYR A 144 -0.48 5.48 8.49
C TYR A 144 -0.97 5.97 9.85
N LEU A 145 -1.08 7.29 10.04
CA LEU A 145 -1.63 7.84 11.28
C LEU A 145 -3.06 7.35 11.54
N ARG A 146 -3.89 7.26 10.51
CA ARG A 146 -5.26 6.72 10.65
C ARG A 146 -5.30 5.25 11.06
N HIS A 147 -4.23 4.51 10.80
CA HIS A 147 -4.15 3.08 11.11
C HIS A 147 -3.40 2.77 12.40
N GLY A 148 -3.26 3.75 13.27
CA GLY A 148 -2.69 3.56 14.61
C GLY A 148 -1.18 3.63 14.68
N PHE A 149 -0.52 4.09 13.61
CA PHE A 149 0.90 4.38 13.64
C PHE A 149 1.17 5.70 14.36
N ILE A 150 2.25 5.75 15.10
CA ILE A 150 2.74 6.97 15.76
C ILE A 150 4.08 7.37 15.15
N LYS A 151 4.29 8.65 15.01
CA LYS A 151 5.58 9.19 14.51
C LYS A 151 6.61 9.10 15.61
N LEU A 152 7.71 8.41 15.33
CA LEU A 152 8.83 8.30 16.27
C LEU A 152 9.86 9.41 16.07
N ARG A 153 10.14 9.74 14.83
CA ARG A 153 11.08 10.81 14.47
C ARG A 153 10.79 11.34 13.07
N GLU A 154 11.28 12.53 12.80
CA GLU A 154 11.18 13.17 11.50
C GLU A 154 12.41 14.04 11.28
N ASP A 155 12.97 13.94 10.08
CA ASP A 155 13.99 14.88 9.61
C ASP A 155 13.50 15.56 8.31
N ALA A 156 14.40 16.26 7.62
CA ALA A 156 14.04 16.95 6.37
C ALA A 156 13.67 16.01 5.22
N ILE A 157 14.01 14.72 5.34
CA ILE A 157 13.91 13.72 4.27
C ILE A 157 12.90 12.65 4.59
N GLU A 158 12.96 12.07 5.78
CA GLU A 158 12.20 10.89 6.18
C GLU A 158 11.54 11.06 7.55
N ALA A 159 10.41 10.40 7.71
CA ALA A 159 9.73 10.23 8.98
C ALA A 159 9.58 8.75 9.28
N GLU A 160 9.89 8.35 10.50
CA GLU A 160 9.77 6.99 11.00
C GLU A 160 8.50 6.83 11.83
N TYR A 161 7.77 5.77 11.58
CA TYR A 161 6.51 5.45 12.25
C TYR A 161 6.56 4.07 12.86
N GLU A 162 5.87 3.91 13.97
CA GLU A 162 5.66 2.62 14.61
C GLU A 162 4.19 2.42 14.95
N ARG A 163 3.68 1.26 14.66
CA ARG A 163 2.44 0.80 15.24
C ARG A 163 2.82 -0.17 16.36
N PRO A 164 2.67 0.27 17.63
CA PRO A 164 3.05 -0.55 18.75
C PRO A 164 2.13 -1.77 18.89
N LEU A 165 2.63 -2.81 19.51
CA LEU A 165 1.77 -3.91 19.93
C LEU A 165 0.63 -3.37 20.78
N ARG A 166 -0.60 -3.73 20.42
CA ARG A 166 -1.71 -3.55 21.34
C ARG A 166 -1.48 -4.53 22.48
N ASN A 167 -1.18 -4.01 23.65
CA ASN A 167 -1.33 -4.81 24.84
C ASN A 167 -2.81 -5.23 24.86
N SER A 168 -3.06 -6.53 24.76
CA SER A 168 -4.33 -7.09 25.14
C SER A 168 -4.39 -6.94 26.68
N GLY A 169 -4.47 -5.70 27.11
CA GLY A 169 -4.62 -5.36 28.49
C GLY A 169 -6.00 -5.78 28.93
N SER A 170 -5.98 -6.66 29.87
CA SER A 170 -7.09 -6.99 30.77
C SER A 170 -8.16 -5.91 30.88
#